data_93276b31652888bae927bf3677240cb1
#
_entry.id   93276b31652888bae927bf3677240cb1
#
_cell.length_a   1.000
_cell.length_b   1.000
_cell.length_c   1.000
_cell.angle_alpha   90.00
_cell.angle_beta   90.00
_cell.angle_gamma   90.00
#
_symmetry.space_group_name_H-M   'P 1'
#
loop_
_entity.id
_entity.type
_entity.pdbx_description
1 polymer ?
#
loop_
_entity_poly.entity_id
_entity_poly.type
_entity_poly.pdbx_seq_one_letter_code
_entity_poly.pdbx_strand_id
1 'polypeptide(L)'
;MIEQAKAWRSPIFTNLEVLHASYRTHAFARHVHEDFCVGIIVDGVEAVKYRGATHTAPKGSIVVLQPGEGHSNWAAVDAGWSFHVIYPSTGLLQALLVEETEQPTAIPFFAEPVICDRPLFRQLAHAHALLAQPTVEDSLSLETHLLTLLRRLVSRHAVHSGHSPRRRKFEHPMVQSIKHYLETHYSQHFTLDDLSRQSGLSPYYLTRVFREAVGLPPHSYLTYLRIAQAKQQLRQNTSLTQLALDLGFVDQSHFTKTFKAWVGVTPGQYRMQLTR
;
A
#
# COMPACT_ATOMS: atom_id res chain seq x y z
N MET A 1 -17.76 17.69 1.22
CA MET A 1 -17.17 16.56 1.98
C MET A 1 -16.06 17.11 2.86
N ILE A 2 -16.02 16.77 4.15
CA ILE A 2 -14.90 17.12 5.05
C ILE A 2 -13.81 16.08 4.84
N GLU A 3 -12.58 16.53 4.56
CA GLU A 3 -11.44 15.61 4.44
C GLU A 3 -11.12 15.00 5.80
N GLN A 4 -11.15 13.68 5.87
CA GLN A 4 -10.84 12.92 7.07
C GLN A 4 -10.22 11.57 6.71
N ALA A 5 -9.37 11.08 7.60
CA ALA A 5 -8.81 9.74 7.47
C ALA A 5 -8.57 9.14 8.85
N LYS A 6 -8.80 7.83 8.95
CA LYS A 6 -8.54 7.02 10.12
C LYS A 6 -7.81 5.76 9.67
N ALA A 7 -6.59 5.57 10.15
CA ALA A 7 -5.80 4.37 9.92
C ALA A 7 -5.57 3.67 11.25
N TRP A 8 -5.79 2.36 11.32
CA TRP A 8 -5.54 1.56 12.52
C TRP A 8 -5.12 0.15 12.17
N ARG A 9 -4.65 -0.58 13.13
CA ARG A 9 -4.47 -2.03 12.99
C ARG A 9 -5.63 -2.76 13.63
N SER A 10 -6.09 -3.78 12.95
CA SER A 10 -7.14 -4.64 13.51
C SER A 10 -6.63 -5.31 14.78
N PRO A 11 -7.36 -5.24 15.90
CA PRO A 11 -7.01 -6.00 17.10
C PRO A 11 -7.28 -7.49 16.94
N ILE A 12 -8.07 -7.87 15.94
CA ILE A 12 -8.52 -9.25 15.67
C ILE A 12 -7.52 -9.96 14.76
N PHE A 13 -7.05 -9.26 13.71
CA PHE A 13 -6.11 -9.83 12.74
C PHE A 13 -4.69 -9.38 13.02
N THR A 14 -3.79 -10.32 13.21
CA THR A 14 -2.38 -10.00 13.37
C THR A 14 -1.87 -9.25 12.13
N ASN A 15 -1.38 -8.01 12.35
CA ASN A 15 -0.79 -7.15 11.32
C ASN A 15 -1.72 -6.64 10.20
N LEU A 16 -3.03 -6.80 10.27
CA LEU A 16 -3.93 -6.21 9.29
C LEU A 16 -4.08 -4.70 9.53
N GLU A 17 -3.53 -3.90 8.65
CA GLU A 17 -3.74 -2.45 8.62
C GLU A 17 -5.06 -2.13 7.90
N VAL A 18 -5.81 -1.17 8.44
CA VAL A 18 -7.10 -0.70 7.91
C VAL A 18 -7.04 0.81 7.75
N LEU A 19 -7.56 1.33 6.65
CA LEU A 19 -7.67 2.76 6.38
C LEU A 19 -9.09 3.08 5.90
N HIS A 20 -9.76 4.00 6.58
CA HIS A 20 -10.98 4.65 6.08
C HIS A 20 -10.66 6.11 5.82
N ALA A 21 -10.97 6.61 4.64
CA ALA A 21 -10.69 8.00 4.31
C ALA A 21 -11.73 8.59 3.36
N SER A 22 -11.85 9.92 3.45
CA SER A 22 -12.62 10.76 2.55
C SER A 22 -11.77 11.96 2.18
N TYR A 23 -11.57 12.16 0.89
CA TYR A 23 -10.76 13.26 0.38
C TYR A 23 -11.47 13.96 -0.78
N ARG A 24 -11.19 15.25 -0.92
CA ARG A 24 -11.64 16.06 -2.05
C ARG A 24 -10.47 16.56 -2.89
N THR A 25 -9.43 17.03 -2.23
CA THR A 25 -8.27 17.65 -2.87
C THR A 25 -6.99 16.84 -2.70
N HIS A 26 -6.96 15.93 -1.74
CA HIS A 26 -5.78 15.10 -1.50
C HIS A 26 -5.53 14.17 -2.68
N ALA A 27 -4.28 14.12 -3.11
CA ALA A 27 -3.79 13.16 -4.08
C ALA A 27 -2.60 12.41 -3.48
N PHE A 28 -2.65 11.09 -3.54
CA PHE A 28 -1.52 10.27 -3.13
C PHE A 28 -0.41 10.35 -4.19
N ALA A 29 0.79 10.70 -3.75
CA ALA A 29 1.98 10.61 -4.58
C ALA A 29 2.19 9.15 -5.04
N ARG A 30 3.00 8.97 -6.11
CA ARG A 30 3.33 7.61 -6.56
C ARG A 30 4.07 6.85 -5.46
N HIS A 31 3.48 5.74 -5.01
CA HIS A 31 3.99 4.90 -3.92
C HIS A 31 3.74 3.41 -4.21
N VAL A 32 4.26 2.56 -3.34
CA VAL A 32 4.05 1.10 -3.34
C VAL A 32 3.63 0.65 -1.94
N HIS A 33 3.00 -0.50 -1.86
CA HIS A 33 2.77 -1.23 -0.61
C HIS A 33 3.54 -2.56 -0.62
N GLU A 34 3.93 -3.05 0.55
CA GLU A 34 4.52 -4.40 0.71
C GLU A 34 3.46 -5.47 0.58
N ASP A 35 2.27 -5.15 1.05
CA ASP A 35 1.09 -6.01 1.05
C ASP A 35 0.13 -5.65 -0.07
N PHE A 36 -0.86 -6.49 -0.29
CA PHE A 36 -1.97 -6.15 -1.18
C PHE A 36 -2.73 -4.96 -0.64
N CYS A 37 -3.19 -4.10 -1.54
CA CYS A 37 -4.18 -3.07 -1.22
C CYS A 37 -5.54 -3.55 -1.74
N VAL A 38 -6.45 -3.86 -0.83
CA VAL A 38 -7.84 -4.25 -1.16
C VAL A 38 -8.77 -3.17 -0.65
N GLY A 39 -9.19 -2.29 -1.55
CA GLY A 39 -10.04 -1.13 -1.27
C GLY A 39 -11.45 -1.29 -1.81
N ILE A 40 -12.39 -0.57 -1.20
CA ILE A 40 -13.75 -0.39 -1.69
C ILE A 40 -14.07 1.12 -1.78
N ILE A 41 -14.72 1.54 -2.84
CA ILE A 41 -15.15 2.94 -3.02
C ILE A 41 -16.58 3.08 -2.51
N VAL A 42 -16.70 3.74 -1.36
CA VAL A 42 -17.99 3.86 -0.66
C VAL A 42 -18.77 5.10 -1.07
N ASP A 43 -18.07 6.12 -1.60
CA ASP A 43 -18.70 7.29 -2.19
C ASP A 43 -17.79 8.01 -3.18
N GLY A 44 -18.36 8.76 -4.14
CA GLY A 44 -17.62 9.47 -5.17
C GLY A 44 -16.94 8.56 -6.20
N VAL A 45 -15.83 9.04 -6.75
CA VAL A 45 -15.10 8.36 -7.83
C VAL A 45 -13.60 8.52 -7.63
N GLU A 46 -12.88 7.40 -7.57
CA GLU A 46 -11.43 7.37 -7.56
C GLU A 46 -10.86 7.29 -8.98
N ALA A 47 -9.79 8.03 -9.25
CA ALA A 47 -8.88 7.77 -10.35
C ALA A 47 -7.60 7.14 -9.80
N VAL A 48 -7.20 5.99 -10.33
CA VAL A 48 -5.97 5.30 -9.96
C VAL A 48 -5.07 5.12 -11.18
N LYS A 49 -3.85 5.67 -11.12
CA LYS A 49 -2.82 5.46 -12.14
C LYS A 49 -2.00 4.25 -11.78
N TYR A 50 -2.15 3.19 -12.56
CA TYR A 50 -1.59 1.88 -12.28
C TYR A 50 -1.19 1.17 -13.56
N ARG A 51 -0.04 0.50 -13.61
CA ARG A 51 0.49 -0.25 -14.79
C ARG A 51 0.52 0.57 -16.09
N GLY A 52 0.75 1.89 -15.99
CA GLY A 52 0.84 2.78 -17.16
C GLY A 52 -0.49 3.35 -17.64
N ALA A 53 -1.62 2.88 -17.13
CA ALA A 53 -2.96 3.39 -17.44
C ALA A 53 -3.59 4.13 -16.24
N THR A 54 -4.60 4.95 -16.51
CA THR A 54 -5.46 5.52 -15.48
C THR A 54 -6.79 4.77 -15.52
N HIS A 55 -7.17 4.20 -14.39
CA HIS A 55 -8.43 3.49 -14.20
C HIS A 55 -9.36 4.34 -13.35
N THR A 56 -10.65 4.24 -13.60
CA THR A 56 -11.70 4.96 -12.86
C THR A 56 -12.51 3.95 -12.05
N ALA A 57 -12.60 4.18 -10.74
CA ALA A 57 -13.33 3.35 -9.82
C ALA A 57 -14.49 4.15 -9.19
N PRO A 58 -15.73 4.02 -9.69
CA PRO A 58 -16.90 4.67 -9.08
C PRO A 58 -17.32 3.96 -7.80
N LYS A 59 -18.21 4.60 -7.03
CA LYS A 59 -18.89 4.01 -5.88
C LYS A 59 -19.42 2.62 -6.18
N GLY A 60 -19.11 1.67 -5.31
CA GLY A 60 -19.48 0.26 -5.47
C GLY A 60 -18.39 -0.59 -6.13
N SER A 61 -17.25 0.00 -6.51
CA SER A 61 -16.08 -0.72 -7.00
C SER A 61 -15.24 -1.29 -5.87
N ILE A 62 -14.56 -2.40 -6.16
CA ILE A 62 -13.45 -2.94 -5.38
C ILE A 62 -12.17 -2.60 -6.15
N VAL A 63 -11.16 -2.08 -5.47
CA VAL A 63 -9.85 -1.76 -6.05
C VAL A 63 -8.81 -2.69 -5.45
N VAL A 64 -8.08 -3.42 -6.31
CA VAL A 64 -7.03 -4.34 -5.86
C VAL A 64 -5.71 -3.96 -6.50
N LEU A 65 -4.70 -3.65 -5.67
CA LEU A 65 -3.36 -3.32 -6.13
C LEU A 65 -2.37 -4.35 -5.62
N GLN A 66 -1.46 -4.75 -6.50
CA GLN A 66 -0.45 -5.76 -6.22
C GLN A 66 0.69 -5.23 -5.34
N PRO A 67 1.27 -6.08 -4.47
CA PRO A 67 2.48 -5.73 -3.72
C PRO A 67 3.61 -5.28 -4.64
N GLY A 68 4.33 -4.23 -4.23
CA GLY A 68 5.50 -3.72 -4.95
C GLY A 68 5.20 -3.00 -6.26
N GLU A 69 3.94 -2.87 -6.68
CA GLU A 69 3.58 -2.15 -7.90
C GLU A 69 3.22 -0.68 -7.62
N GLY A 70 3.94 0.22 -8.31
CA GLY A 70 3.80 1.67 -8.10
C GLY A 70 2.50 2.23 -8.66
N HIS A 71 1.75 2.92 -7.81
CA HIS A 71 0.49 3.58 -8.16
C HIS A 71 0.38 4.97 -7.54
N SER A 72 -0.57 5.74 -8.02
CA SER A 72 -1.00 7.03 -7.45
C SER A 72 -2.50 7.16 -7.67
N ASN A 73 -3.20 7.81 -6.74
CA ASN A 73 -4.65 7.93 -6.76
C ASN A 73 -5.13 9.29 -6.25
N TRP A 74 -6.28 9.73 -6.78
CA TRP A 74 -6.89 11.02 -6.50
C TRP A 74 -8.40 10.99 -6.80
N ALA A 75 -9.12 12.04 -6.39
CA ALA A 75 -10.52 12.20 -6.77
C ALA A 75 -10.66 12.41 -8.29
N ALA A 76 -11.47 11.60 -8.96
CA ALA A 76 -11.78 11.78 -10.37
C ALA A 76 -12.89 12.83 -10.61
N VAL A 77 -13.54 13.29 -9.54
CA VAL A 77 -14.65 14.27 -9.56
C VAL A 77 -14.47 15.30 -8.44
N ASP A 78 -14.99 16.50 -8.62
CA ASP A 78 -14.89 17.62 -7.67
C ASP A 78 -15.57 17.33 -6.32
N ALA A 79 -16.55 16.42 -6.30
CA ALA A 79 -17.19 15.95 -5.07
C ALA A 79 -16.25 15.18 -4.15
N GLY A 80 -15.12 14.71 -4.67
CA GLY A 80 -14.17 13.88 -3.95
C GLY A 80 -14.50 12.38 -4.02
N TRP A 81 -13.84 11.61 -3.16
CA TRP A 81 -14.14 10.17 -2.99
C TRP A 81 -13.96 9.75 -1.54
N SER A 82 -14.68 8.70 -1.16
CA SER A 82 -14.53 8.02 0.12
C SER A 82 -14.25 6.55 -0.12
N PHE A 83 -13.30 6.02 0.61
CA PHE A 83 -12.86 4.65 0.44
C PHE A 83 -12.46 4.00 1.77
N HIS A 84 -12.58 2.68 1.81
CA HIS A 84 -12.10 1.85 2.90
C HIS A 84 -11.12 0.83 2.33
N VAL A 85 -9.99 0.64 2.99
CA VAL A 85 -8.92 -0.27 2.54
C VAL A 85 -8.48 -1.17 3.67
N ILE A 86 -8.20 -2.42 3.35
CA ILE A 86 -7.41 -3.34 4.15
C ILE A 86 -6.14 -3.71 3.39
N TYR A 87 -5.09 -4.02 4.15
CA TYR A 87 -3.80 -4.43 3.63
C TYR A 87 -3.48 -5.88 4.05
N PRO A 88 -4.10 -6.89 3.39
CA PRO A 88 -3.81 -8.28 3.67
C PRO A 88 -2.41 -8.64 3.18
N SER A 89 -1.66 -9.39 4.01
CA SER A 89 -0.30 -9.78 3.66
C SER A 89 -0.26 -10.67 2.42
N THR A 90 0.86 -10.60 1.69
CA THR A 90 1.12 -11.47 0.54
C THR A 90 1.01 -12.94 0.93
N GLY A 91 1.54 -13.32 2.11
CA GLY A 91 1.46 -14.70 2.61
C GLY A 91 0.03 -15.16 2.86
N LEU A 92 -0.84 -14.28 3.39
CA LEU A 92 -2.25 -14.61 3.62
C LEU A 92 -2.98 -14.89 2.29
N LEU A 93 -2.88 -14.00 1.30
CA LEU A 93 -3.57 -14.22 0.02
C LEU A 93 -2.96 -15.38 -0.77
N GLN A 94 -1.67 -15.63 -0.61
CA GLN A 94 -1.01 -16.81 -1.17
C GLN A 94 -1.55 -18.11 -0.56
N ALA A 95 -1.71 -18.18 0.76
CA ALA A 95 -2.28 -19.33 1.43
C ALA A 95 -3.70 -19.64 0.94
N LEU A 96 -4.54 -18.60 0.79
CA LEU A 96 -5.90 -18.76 0.25
C LEU A 96 -5.92 -19.26 -1.21
N LEU A 97 -4.94 -18.87 -2.03
CA LEU A 97 -4.81 -19.36 -3.40
C LEU A 97 -4.34 -20.83 -3.43
N VAL A 98 -3.40 -21.22 -2.56
CA VAL A 98 -2.89 -22.59 -2.47
C VAL A 98 -4.00 -23.58 -2.13
N GLU A 99 -4.89 -23.20 -1.20
CA GLU A 99 -6.09 -24.02 -0.87
C GLU A 99 -7.00 -24.27 -2.08
N GLU A 100 -7.01 -23.35 -3.05
CA GLU A 100 -7.82 -23.47 -4.26
C GLU A 100 -7.14 -24.22 -5.41
N THR A 101 -5.80 -24.10 -5.54
CA THR A 101 -5.09 -24.49 -6.76
C THR A 101 -4.03 -25.56 -6.54
N GLU A 102 -3.71 -25.92 -5.31
CA GLU A 102 -2.62 -26.81 -4.91
C GLU A 102 -1.23 -26.35 -5.42
N GLN A 103 -1.08 -25.08 -5.79
CA GLN A 103 0.18 -24.50 -6.28
C GLN A 103 0.88 -23.68 -5.19
N PRO A 104 1.88 -24.24 -4.49
CA PRO A 104 2.41 -23.69 -3.24
C PRO A 104 3.21 -22.38 -3.38
N THR A 105 3.55 -21.96 -4.60
CA THR A 105 4.42 -20.79 -4.83
C THR A 105 3.74 -19.62 -5.55
N ALA A 106 2.49 -19.76 -5.92
CA ALA A 106 1.78 -18.72 -6.67
C ALA A 106 1.29 -17.61 -5.75
N ILE A 107 1.58 -16.36 -6.14
CA ILE A 107 0.96 -15.17 -5.54
C ILE A 107 -0.26 -14.81 -6.41
N PRO A 108 -1.44 -14.55 -5.82
CA PRO A 108 -2.62 -14.17 -6.60
C PRO A 108 -2.32 -12.98 -7.52
N PHE A 109 -2.67 -13.08 -8.79
CA PHE A 109 -2.50 -12.00 -9.74
C PHE A 109 -3.85 -11.45 -10.19
N PHE A 110 -4.11 -10.18 -9.91
CA PHE A 110 -5.30 -9.47 -10.37
C PHE A 110 -4.95 -8.68 -11.64
N ALA A 111 -5.47 -9.11 -12.78
CA ALA A 111 -5.22 -8.46 -14.07
C ALA A 111 -5.86 -7.06 -14.08
N GLU A 112 -7.10 -6.97 -13.63
CA GLU A 112 -7.86 -5.72 -13.55
C GLU A 112 -7.77 -5.15 -12.14
N PRO A 113 -7.32 -3.89 -11.98
CA PRO A 113 -7.23 -3.24 -10.67
C PRO A 113 -8.60 -2.78 -10.14
N VAL A 114 -9.59 -2.61 -11.00
CA VAL A 114 -10.95 -2.18 -10.64
C VAL A 114 -11.94 -3.30 -10.95
N ILE A 115 -12.59 -3.79 -9.91
CA ILE A 115 -13.49 -4.94 -9.96
C ILE A 115 -14.91 -4.47 -9.67
N CYS A 116 -15.87 -4.86 -10.54
CA CYS A 116 -17.30 -4.61 -10.39
C CYS A 116 -18.01 -5.89 -9.93
N ASP A 117 -17.94 -6.19 -8.63
CA ASP A 117 -18.67 -7.32 -7.98
C ASP A 117 -19.52 -6.74 -6.83
N ARG A 118 -20.75 -6.34 -7.14
CA ARG A 118 -21.65 -5.70 -6.16
C ARG A 118 -21.95 -6.56 -4.93
N PRO A 119 -22.18 -7.89 -5.05
CA PRO A 119 -22.36 -8.74 -3.87
C PRO A 119 -21.12 -8.75 -2.96
N LEU A 120 -19.94 -8.93 -3.52
CA LEU A 120 -18.69 -8.95 -2.76
C LEU A 120 -18.38 -7.56 -2.16
N PHE A 121 -18.63 -6.48 -2.91
CA PHE A 121 -18.51 -5.10 -2.40
C PHE A 121 -19.36 -4.89 -1.13
N ARG A 122 -20.64 -5.30 -1.13
CA ARG A 122 -21.54 -5.13 0.04
C ARG A 122 -21.03 -5.91 1.25
N GLN A 123 -20.52 -7.10 1.03
CA GLN A 123 -19.97 -7.94 2.09
C GLN A 123 -18.68 -7.35 2.66
N LEU A 124 -17.78 -6.85 1.82
CA LEU A 124 -16.57 -6.12 2.24
C LEU A 124 -16.94 -4.82 3.00
N ALA A 125 -17.94 -4.08 2.53
CA ALA A 125 -18.41 -2.87 3.23
C ALA A 125 -18.94 -3.18 4.63
N HIS A 126 -19.66 -4.29 4.77
CA HIS A 126 -20.13 -4.77 6.08
C HIS A 126 -18.95 -5.18 6.98
N ALA A 127 -17.98 -5.95 6.45
CA ALA A 127 -16.78 -6.32 7.19
C ALA A 127 -15.97 -5.09 7.66
N HIS A 128 -15.85 -4.06 6.82
CA HIS A 128 -15.22 -2.79 7.20
C HIS A 128 -15.97 -2.05 8.32
N ALA A 129 -17.30 -2.10 8.34
CA ALA A 129 -18.09 -1.52 9.42
C ALA A 129 -17.82 -2.24 10.76
N LEU A 130 -17.74 -3.58 10.75
CA LEU A 130 -17.38 -4.38 11.92
C LEU A 130 -15.93 -4.14 12.37
N LEU A 131 -14.97 -4.05 11.44
CA LEU A 131 -13.57 -3.72 11.75
C LEU A 131 -13.41 -2.33 12.40
N ALA A 132 -14.31 -1.40 12.11
CA ALA A 132 -14.28 -0.04 12.68
C ALA A 132 -14.75 0.01 14.14
N GLN A 133 -15.56 -0.97 14.59
CA GLN A 133 -16.13 -1.07 15.93
C GLN A 133 -16.12 -2.55 16.38
N PRO A 134 -14.93 -3.16 16.57
CA PRO A 134 -14.85 -4.57 16.93
C PRO A 134 -15.36 -4.78 18.36
N THR A 135 -16.26 -5.73 18.54
CA THR A 135 -16.58 -6.29 19.85
C THR A 135 -15.76 -7.55 20.08
N VAL A 136 -15.36 -7.82 21.32
CA VAL A 136 -14.55 -9.00 21.65
C VAL A 136 -15.29 -10.29 21.37
N GLU A 137 -16.64 -10.28 21.50
CA GLU A 137 -17.50 -11.44 21.29
C GLU A 137 -17.59 -11.85 19.81
N ASP A 138 -17.37 -10.93 18.89
CA ASP A 138 -17.49 -11.16 17.44
C ASP A 138 -16.16 -11.49 16.74
N SER A 139 -15.04 -11.58 17.46
CA SER A 139 -13.72 -11.63 16.85
C SER A 139 -13.52 -12.82 15.91
N LEU A 140 -13.84 -14.04 16.34
CA LEU A 140 -13.70 -15.25 15.54
C LEU A 140 -14.66 -15.26 14.33
N SER A 141 -15.89 -14.77 14.53
CA SER A 141 -16.88 -14.66 13.46
C SER A 141 -16.41 -13.67 12.38
N LEU A 142 -15.90 -12.51 12.78
CA LEU A 142 -15.39 -11.50 11.86
C LEU A 142 -14.14 -11.98 11.13
N GLU A 143 -13.23 -12.68 11.83
CA GLU A 143 -12.06 -13.30 11.22
C GLU A 143 -12.46 -14.30 10.13
N THR A 144 -13.31 -15.25 10.46
CA THR A 144 -13.82 -16.25 9.52
C THR A 144 -14.52 -15.60 8.33
N HIS A 145 -15.32 -14.56 8.61
CA HIS A 145 -16.04 -13.83 7.56
C HIS A 145 -15.08 -13.13 6.60
N LEU A 146 -14.10 -12.39 7.12
CA LEU A 146 -13.13 -11.68 6.28
C LEU A 146 -12.26 -12.65 5.46
N LEU A 147 -11.78 -13.75 6.05
CA LEU A 147 -11.04 -14.78 5.31
C LEU A 147 -11.89 -15.37 4.17
N THR A 148 -13.19 -15.62 4.44
CA THR A 148 -14.12 -16.09 3.41
C THR A 148 -14.26 -15.07 2.27
N LEU A 149 -14.32 -13.76 2.57
CA LEU A 149 -14.42 -12.72 1.55
C LEU A 149 -13.15 -12.60 0.73
N LEU A 150 -11.97 -12.62 1.38
CA LEU A 150 -10.69 -12.62 0.69
C LEU A 150 -10.51 -13.85 -0.20
N ARG A 151 -10.92 -15.03 0.27
CA ARG A 151 -10.94 -16.25 -0.55
C ARG A 151 -11.85 -16.07 -1.78
N ARG A 152 -13.05 -15.53 -1.61
CA ARG A 152 -13.95 -15.24 -2.75
C ARG A 152 -13.36 -14.23 -3.72
N LEU A 153 -12.66 -13.22 -3.22
CA LEU A 153 -11.97 -12.25 -4.06
C LEU A 153 -10.90 -12.94 -4.92
N VAL A 154 -10.07 -13.79 -4.29
CA VAL A 154 -9.01 -14.54 -4.97
C VAL A 154 -9.62 -15.52 -6.00
N SER A 155 -10.57 -16.36 -5.59
CA SER A 155 -11.13 -17.41 -6.46
C SER A 155 -11.88 -16.87 -7.68
N ARG A 156 -12.52 -15.70 -7.55
CA ARG A 156 -13.33 -15.13 -8.65
C ARG A 156 -12.55 -14.21 -9.57
N HIS A 157 -11.55 -13.51 -9.04
CA HIS A 157 -10.94 -12.37 -9.73
C HIS A 157 -9.44 -12.48 -9.90
N ALA A 158 -8.75 -13.39 -9.20
CA ALA A 158 -7.36 -13.66 -9.48
C ALA A 158 -7.21 -14.60 -10.69
N VAL A 159 -6.19 -14.34 -11.50
CA VAL A 159 -5.84 -15.21 -12.63
C VAL A 159 -5.10 -16.42 -12.08
N HIS A 160 -5.67 -17.61 -12.28
CA HIS A 160 -5.15 -18.90 -11.78
C HIS A 160 -4.10 -19.52 -12.71
N SER A 161 -3.96 -19.02 -13.93
CA SER A 161 -2.96 -19.53 -14.88
C SER A 161 -1.57 -19.00 -14.50
N GLY A 162 -0.56 -19.85 -14.53
CA GLY A 162 0.86 -19.53 -14.25
C GLY A 162 1.52 -18.46 -15.15
N HIS A 163 0.71 -17.70 -15.82
CA HIS A 163 1.00 -16.49 -16.57
C HIS A 163 0.57 -15.24 -15.76
N SER A 164 1.00 -15.13 -14.46
CA SER A 164 1.36 -13.78 -14.08
C SER A 164 2.25 -13.32 -15.23
N PRO A 165 2.00 -12.15 -15.87
CA PRO A 165 3.07 -11.52 -16.61
C PRO A 165 4.11 -11.28 -15.52
N ARG A 166 4.95 -12.33 -15.29
CA ARG A 166 6.21 -12.12 -14.62
C ARG A 166 6.77 -10.96 -15.41
N ARG A 167 6.58 -9.72 -14.92
CA ARG A 167 7.65 -8.78 -15.09
C ARG A 167 8.82 -9.67 -14.74
N ARG A 168 9.57 -10.13 -15.74
CA ARG A 168 10.93 -10.58 -15.48
C ARG A 168 11.44 -9.46 -14.61
N LYS A 169 11.50 -9.71 -13.28
CA LYS A 169 12.27 -8.84 -12.42
C LYS A 169 13.56 -8.80 -13.19
N PHE A 170 13.81 -7.67 -13.81
CA PHE A 170 15.08 -7.44 -14.47
C PHE A 170 16.03 -7.45 -13.30
N GLU A 171 16.52 -8.65 -12.96
CA GLU A 171 17.47 -8.86 -11.87
C GLU A 171 18.81 -8.33 -12.38
N HIS A 172 18.83 -7.01 -12.52
CA HIS A 172 20.08 -6.33 -12.78
C HIS A 172 20.86 -6.39 -11.46
N PRO A 173 21.99 -7.12 -11.38
CA PRO A 173 22.71 -7.33 -10.11
C PRO A 173 22.99 -6.01 -9.40
N MET A 174 23.28 -4.97 -10.18
CA MET A 174 23.57 -3.64 -9.68
C MET A 174 22.33 -2.95 -9.06
N VAL A 175 21.13 -3.22 -9.58
CA VAL A 175 19.88 -2.72 -8.96
C VAL A 175 19.65 -3.38 -7.61
N GLN A 176 19.91 -4.68 -7.48
CA GLN A 176 19.80 -5.39 -6.20
C GLN A 176 20.83 -4.84 -5.19
N SER A 177 22.06 -4.57 -5.63
CA SER A 177 23.09 -3.95 -4.79
C SER A 177 22.67 -2.56 -4.30
N ILE A 178 22.17 -1.68 -5.18
CA ILE A 178 21.69 -0.34 -4.80
C ILE A 178 20.45 -0.44 -3.90
N LYS A 179 19.54 -1.36 -4.18
CA LYS A 179 18.37 -1.61 -3.33
C LYS A 179 18.80 -1.98 -1.91
N HIS A 180 19.66 -2.97 -1.76
CA HIS A 180 20.20 -3.39 -0.46
C HIS A 180 20.97 -2.26 0.25
N TYR A 181 21.73 -1.48 -0.50
CA TYR A 181 22.44 -0.32 0.05
C TYR A 181 21.47 0.71 0.62
N LEU A 182 20.40 1.05 -0.09
CA LEU A 182 19.37 1.97 0.40
C LEU A 182 18.63 1.41 1.61
N GLU A 183 18.35 0.10 1.65
CA GLU A 183 17.71 -0.59 2.79
C GLU A 183 18.55 -0.52 4.06
N THR A 184 19.86 -0.64 3.94
CA THR A 184 20.79 -0.61 5.09
C THR A 184 21.16 0.80 5.54
N HIS A 185 21.01 1.81 4.65
CA HIS A 185 21.47 3.17 4.92
C HIS A 185 20.35 4.21 4.75
N TYR A 186 19.08 3.85 4.88
CA TYR A 186 17.93 4.71 4.58
C TYR A 186 17.92 6.05 5.33
N SER A 187 18.55 6.15 6.49
CA SER A 187 18.65 7.38 7.27
C SER A 187 19.67 8.39 6.72
N GLN A 188 20.56 7.96 5.82
CA GLN A 188 21.57 8.82 5.24
C GLN A 188 21.03 9.62 4.05
N HIS A 189 21.69 10.74 3.74
CA HIS A 189 21.39 11.53 2.55
C HIS A 189 22.20 11.02 1.35
N PHE A 190 21.52 10.77 0.25
CA PHE A 190 22.13 10.36 -1.01
C PHE A 190 21.65 11.27 -2.13
N THR A 191 22.59 11.62 -2.99
CA THR A 191 22.28 12.17 -4.31
C THR A 191 22.19 11.04 -5.34
N LEU A 192 21.57 11.33 -6.46
CA LEU A 192 21.53 10.37 -7.58
C LEU A 192 22.94 10.11 -8.12
N ASP A 193 23.83 11.12 -8.04
CA ASP A 193 25.23 11.00 -8.47
C ASP A 193 26.02 10.08 -7.54
N ASP A 194 25.73 10.05 -6.24
CA ASP A 194 26.36 9.10 -5.30
C ASP A 194 26.02 7.66 -5.69
N LEU A 195 24.74 7.38 -5.92
CA LEU A 195 24.28 6.05 -6.34
C LEU A 195 24.79 5.66 -7.74
N SER A 196 24.92 6.65 -8.62
CA SER A 196 25.49 6.49 -9.96
C SER A 196 26.97 6.09 -9.89
N ARG A 197 27.77 6.80 -9.10
CA ARG A 197 29.19 6.45 -8.86
C ARG A 197 29.35 5.06 -8.26
N GLN A 198 28.49 4.70 -7.30
CA GLN A 198 28.53 3.39 -6.64
C GLN A 198 28.16 2.25 -7.59
N SER A 199 27.20 2.47 -8.49
CA SER A 199 26.72 1.46 -9.43
C SER A 199 27.52 1.39 -10.73
N GLY A 200 28.34 2.39 -11.05
CA GLY A 200 28.98 2.53 -12.36
C GLY A 200 27.99 2.81 -13.50
N LEU A 201 26.74 3.14 -13.21
CA LEU A 201 25.70 3.43 -14.19
C LEU A 201 25.48 4.95 -14.28
N SER A 202 25.15 5.46 -15.47
CA SER A 202 24.75 6.87 -15.57
C SER A 202 23.46 7.13 -14.77
N PRO A 203 23.25 8.36 -14.23
CA PRO A 203 22.06 8.71 -13.44
C PRO A 203 20.74 8.37 -14.14
N TYR A 204 20.68 8.67 -15.44
CA TYR A 204 19.49 8.38 -16.26
C TYR A 204 19.25 6.87 -16.39
N TYR A 205 20.30 6.10 -16.71
CA TYR A 205 20.18 4.65 -16.88
C TYR A 205 19.85 3.96 -15.56
N LEU A 206 20.51 4.35 -14.46
CA LEU A 206 20.20 3.85 -13.10
C LEU A 206 18.74 4.10 -12.76
N THR A 207 18.23 5.33 -12.92
CA THR A 207 16.83 5.67 -12.62
C THR A 207 15.87 4.82 -13.42
N ARG A 208 16.15 4.57 -14.71
CA ARG A 208 15.31 3.76 -15.58
C ARG A 208 15.27 2.30 -15.14
N VAL A 209 16.44 1.65 -15.02
CA VAL A 209 16.52 0.22 -14.69
C VAL A 209 16.03 -0.08 -13.27
N PHE A 210 16.31 0.82 -12.33
CA PHE A 210 15.81 0.71 -10.96
C PHE A 210 14.28 0.81 -10.93
N ARG A 211 13.70 1.77 -11.65
CA ARG A 211 12.23 1.90 -11.75
C ARG A 211 11.59 0.70 -12.45
N GLU A 212 12.24 0.13 -13.47
CA GLU A 212 11.76 -1.07 -14.15
C GLU A 212 11.78 -2.30 -13.23
N ALA A 213 12.80 -2.43 -12.39
CA ALA A 213 12.96 -3.58 -11.48
C ALA A 213 12.16 -3.45 -10.18
N VAL A 214 12.12 -2.24 -9.58
CA VAL A 214 11.57 -1.98 -8.24
C VAL A 214 10.18 -1.34 -8.29
N GLY A 215 9.77 -0.76 -9.42
CA GLY A 215 8.50 -0.04 -9.56
C GLY A 215 8.57 1.45 -9.21
N LEU A 216 9.58 1.87 -8.46
CA LEU A 216 9.85 3.25 -8.05
C LEU A 216 11.26 3.68 -8.48
N PRO A 217 11.49 4.97 -8.77
CA PRO A 217 12.85 5.49 -8.91
C PRO A 217 13.57 5.46 -7.54
N PRO A 218 14.94 5.50 -7.51
CA PRO A 218 15.72 5.37 -6.27
C PRO A 218 15.29 6.31 -5.14
N HIS A 219 15.09 7.59 -5.43
CA HIS A 219 14.65 8.58 -4.44
C HIS A 219 13.28 8.25 -3.82
N SER A 220 12.31 7.84 -4.65
CA SER A 220 10.99 7.46 -4.14
C SER A 220 11.06 6.16 -3.34
N TYR A 221 11.95 5.23 -3.70
CA TYR A 221 12.19 4.02 -2.94
C TYR A 221 12.82 4.32 -1.57
N LEU A 222 13.78 5.25 -1.50
CA LEU A 222 14.33 5.72 -0.23
C LEU A 222 13.25 6.36 0.66
N THR A 223 12.37 7.18 0.06
CA THR A 223 11.22 7.76 0.78
C THR A 223 10.29 6.66 1.31
N TYR A 224 9.99 5.65 0.50
CA TYR A 224 9.22 4.48 0.90
C TYR A 224 9.82 3.77 2.12
N LEU A 225 11.13 3.48 2.12
CA LEU A 225 11.82 2.85 3.25
C LEU A 225 11.70 3.69 4.53
N ARG A 226 11.91 5.02 4.43
CA ARG A 226 11.76 5.93 5.55
C ARG A 226 10.34 5.95 6.13
N ILE A 227 9.33 5.93 5.27
CA ILE A 227 7.92 5.88 5.68
C ILE A 227 7.58 4.53 6.33
N ALA A 228 8.08 3.41 5.79
CA ALA A 228 7.90 2.09 6.39
C ALA A 228 8.51 2.01 7.79
N GLN A 229 9.73 2.52 7.97
CA GLN A 229 10.39 2.62 9.27
C GLN A 229 9.66 3.57 10.22
N ALA A 230 9.15 4.71 9.70
CA ALA A 230 8.34 5.62 10.50
C ALA A 230 7.10 4.94 11.09
N LYS A 231 6.37 4.16 10.30
CA LYS A 231 5.19 3.41 10.76
C LYS A 231 5.52 2.45 11.91
N GLN A 232 6.69 1.82 11.90
CA GLN A 232 7.13 0.92 12.97
C GLN A 232 7.52 1.71 14.23
N GLN A 233 8.30 2.79 14.09
CA GLN A 233 8.86 3.57 15.21
C GLN A 233 7.82 4.52 15.84
N LEU A 234 6.77 4.91 15.14
CA LEU A 234 5.67 5.73 15.68
C LEU A 234 4.93 5.06 16.85
N ARG A 235 5.12 3.75 17.07
CA ARG A 235 4.62 3.03 18.25
C ARG A 235 5.40 3.39 19.54
N GLN A 236 6.62 3.87 19.38
CA GLN A 236 7.47 4.28 20.50
C GLN A 236 7.17 5.73 20.87
N ASN A 237 7.43 6.09 22.13
CA ASN A 237 7.17 7.44 22.63
C ASN A 237 8.30 8.43 22.29
N THR A 238 8.85 8.37 21.09
CA THR A 238 9.87 9.28 20.58
C THR A 238 9.23 10.56 20.05
N SER A 239 9.87 11.72 20.21
CA SER A 239 9.37 12.97 19.65
C SER A 239 9.34 12.90 18.12
N LEU A 240 8.35 13.55 17.48
CA LEU A 240 8.26 13.56 16.02
C LEU A 240 9.44 14.27 15.37
N THR A 241 10.04 15.25 16.08
CA THR A 241 11.23 15.96 15.63
C THR A 241 12.42 15.01 15.57
N GLN A 242 12.67 14.28 16.66
CA GLN A 242 13.78 13.33 16.72
C GLN A 242 13.60 12.21 15.71
N LEU A 243 12.38 11.65 15.65
CA LEU A 243 12.05 10.61 14.67
C LEU A 243 12.31 11.06 13.22
N ALA A 244 11.95 12.30 12.87
CA ALA A 244 12.22 12.84 11.55
C ALA A 244 13.73 12.84 11.22
N LEU A 245 14.56 13.27 12.16
CA LEU A 245 16.02 13.30 11.99
C LEU A 245 16.61 11.90 11.89
N ASP A 246 16.20 10.99 12.77
CA ASP A 246 16.65 9.59 12.80
C ASP A 246 16.32 8.83 11.50
N LEU A 247 15.23 9.22 10.85
CA LEU A 247 14.81 8.67 9.57
C LEU A 247 15.47 9.35 8.34
N GLY A 248 16.28 10.40 8.56
CA GLY A 248 16.96 11.12 7.50
C GLY A 248 16.10 12.17 6.79
N PHE A 249 15.03 12.67 7.40
CA PHE A 249 14.33 13.85 6.91
C PHE A 249 15.03 15.12 7.37
N VAL A 250 14.90 16.19 6.59
CA VAL A 250 15.54 17.48 6.89
C VAL A 250 15.00 18.05 8.22
N ASP A 251 13.70 17.96 8.42
CA ASP A 251 13.01 18.43 9.62
C ASP A 251 11.65 17.73 9.80
N GLN A 252 10.97 18.02 10.93
CA GLN A 252 9.66 17.49 11.25
C GLN A 252 8.58 17.92 10.23
N SER A 253 8.67 19.11 9.65
CA SER A 253 7.67 19.63 8.69
C SER A 253 7.73 18.86 7.39
N HIS A 254 8.96 18.64 6.88
CA HIS A 254 9.21 17.80 5.70
C HIS A 254 8.74 16.37 5.94
N PHE A 255 9.07 15.78 7.09
CA PHE A 255 8.58 14.45 7.49
C PHE A 255 7.06 14.40 7.50
N THR A 256 6.39 15.34 8.18
CA THR A 256 4.93 15.36 8.33
C THR A 256 4.25 15.48 6.97
N LYS A 257 4.73 16.36 6.10
CA LYS A 257 4.19 16.55 4.75
C LYS A 257 4.36 15.29 3.89
N THR A 258 5.55 14.71 3.92
CA THR A 258 5.87 13.50 3.15
C THR A 258 5.07 12.31 3.66
N PHE A 259 5.03 12.10 4.98
CA PHE A 259 4.26 11.01 5.58
C PHE A 259 2.76 11.12 5.21
N LYS A 260 2.16 12.32 5.34
CA LYS A 260 0.77 12.54 4.95
C LYS A 260 0.53 12.27 3.47
N ALA A 261 1.45 12.67 2.59
CA ALA A 261 1.33 12.44 1.14
C ALA A 261 1.36 10.94 0.76
N TRP A 262 1.99 10.10 1.59
CA TRP A 262 2.13 8.66 1.36
C TRP A 262 1.09 7.82 2.11
N VAL A 263 0.73 8.22 3.32
CA VAL A 263 -0.11 7.43 4.25
C VAL A 263 -1.54 7.98 4.33
N GLY A 264 -1.76 9.24 3.92
CA GLY A 264 -3.04 9.92 3.97
C GLY A 264 -3.32 10.65 5.27
N VAL A 265 -2.67 10.28 6.38
CA VAL A 265 -2.79 10.91 7.70
C VAL A 265 -1.44 11.47 8.16
N THR A 266 -1.44 12.44 9.09
CA THR A 266 -0.19 12.93 9.67
C THR A 266 0.44 11.90 10.61
N PRO A 267 1.77 11.95 10.88
CA PRO A 267 2.42 11.04 11.83
C PRO A 267 1.80 11.08 13.22
N GLY A 268 1.38 12.27 13.68
CA GLY A 268 0.71 12.43 14.97
C GLY A 268 -0.65 11.77 15.01
N GLN A 269 -1.45 11.93 13.95
CA GLN A 269 -2.74 11.23 13.82
C GLN A 269 -2.54 9.71 13.74
N TYR A 270 -1.57 9.24 12.97
CA TYR A 270 -1.24 7.82 12.86
C TYR A 270 -0.86 7.23 14.23
N ARG A 271 0.02 7.92 14.99
CA ARG A 271 0.40 7.51 16.36
C ARG A 271 -0.80 7.38 17.28
N MET A 272 -1.67 8.41 17.35
CA MET A 272 -2.86 8.38 18.20
C MET A 272 -3.83 7.23 17.88
N GLN A 273 -3.83 6.78 16.65
CA GLN A 273 -4.70 5.69 16.20
C GLN A 273 -4.11 4.29 16.47
N LEU A 274 -2.78 4.21 16.73
CA LEU A 274 -2.10 2.98 17.15
C LEU A 274 -2.23 2.70 18.66
N THR A 275 -2.51 3.73 19.46
CA THR A 275 -2.56 3.67 20.94
C THR A 275 -3.98 3.49 21.49
N ARG A 276 -4.96 3.41 20.60
CA ARG A 276 -6.37 3.09 20.92
C ARG A 276 -6.71 1.65 20.54
#